data_3182dfb8b24eb7201a2f1954fd1b8570
#
_entry.id   3182dfb8b24eb7201a2f1954fd1b8570
#
_cell.length_a   1.000
_cell.length_b   1.000
_cell.length_c   1.000
_cell.angle_alpha   90.00
_cell.angle_beta   90.00
_cell.angle_gamma   90.00
#
_symmetry.space_group_name_H-M   'P 1'
#
loop_
_entity.id
_entity.type
_entity.pdbx_description
1 polymer ?
#
loop_
_entity_poly.entity_id
_entity_poly.type
_entity_poly.pdbx_seq_one_letter_code
_entity_poly.pdbx_strand_id
1 'polypeptide(L)'
;MTTGLQAALDAFARGEPVCVFDAENREGETDLLFPALSADPAAMRRLRQECGGLLFLAIGHEVGEAFGMPYLQDLHAAPALLEEHPVLHLSLIHI
;
A
#
# COMPACT_ATOMS: atom_id res chain seq x y z
N MET A 1 11.89 16.07 -23.51
CA MET A 1 12.12 14.75 -22.88
C MET A 1 11.37 14.68 -21.57
N THR A 2 10.60 13.63 -21.37
CA THR A 2 9.85 13.43 -20.14
C THR A 2 10.78 13.00 -19.00
N THR A 3 10.69 13.62 -17.83
CA THR A 3 11.43 13.17 -16.64
C THR A 3 10.93 11.81 -16.19
N GLY A 4 11.72 11.09 -15.41
CA GLY A 4 11.29 9.81 -14.84
C GLY A 4 10.03 9.95 -14.00
N LEU A 5 9.94 11.00 -13.18
CA LEU A 5 8.75 11.28 -12.39
C LEU A 5 7.54 11.57 -13.28
N GLN A 6 7.71 12.40 -14.30
CA GLN A 6 6.59 12.73 -15.18
C GLN A 6 6.10 11.50 -15.95
N ALA A 7 7.03 10.67 -16.42
CA ALA A 7 6.67 9.42 -17.09
C ALA A 7 5.86 8.50 -16.16
N ALA A 8 6.26 8.42 -14.89
CA ALA A 8 5.54 7.62 -13.89
C ALA A 8 4.14 8.16 -13.64
N LEU A 9 3.99 9.47 -13.48
CA LEU A 9 2.68 10.09 -13.29
C LEU A 9 1.77 9.87 -14.50
N ASP A 10 2.31 9.99 -15.71
CA ASP A 10 1.55 9.76 -16.93
C ASP A 10 1.11 8.29 -17.04
N ALA A 11 2.00 7.36 -16.72
CA ALA A 11 1.67 5.94 -16.71
C ALA A 11 0.56 5.63 -15.70
N PHE A 12 0.69 6.16 -14.47
CA PHE A 12 -0.32 6.00 -13.43
C PHE A 12 -1.68 6.55 -13.87
N ALA A 13 -1.68 7.70 -14.52
CA ALA A 13 -2.91 8.31 -15.03
C ALA A 13 -3.59 7.42 -16.08
N ARG A 14 -2.83 6.62 -16.82
CA ARG A 14 -3.37 5.66 -17.80
C ARG A 14 -3.77 4.32 -17.16
N GLY A 15 -3.58 4.15 -15.85
CA GLY A 15 -3.86 2.89 -15.17
C GLY A 15 -2.77 1.85 -15.31
N GLU A 16 -1.57 2.25 -15.73
CA GLU A 16 -0.44 1.35 -15.91
C GLU A 16 0.39 1.25 -14.63
N PRO A 17 1.06 0.09 -14.41
CA PRO A 17 1.94 -0.06 -13.25
C PRO A 17 3.22 0.75 -13.38
N VAL A 18 3.81 1.08 -12.25
CA VAL A 18 5.06 1.81 -12.14
C VAL A 18 5.99 1.10 -11.17
N CYS A 19 7.27 1.02 -11.52
CA CYS A 19 8.30 0.54 -10.61
C CYS A 19 8.98 1.73 -9.95
N VAL A 20 9.14 1.66 -8.63
CA VAL A 20 9.80 2.70 -7.85
C VAL A 20 10.95 2.08 -7.07
N PHE A 21 12.16 2.56 -7.32
CA PHE A 21 13.35 2.13 -6.59
C PHE A 21 13.59 3.09 -5.43
N ASP A 22 13.83 2.56 -4.24
CA ASP A 22 14.04 3.40 -3.06
C ASP A 22 15.41 4.09 -3.07
N ALA A 23 16.44 3.45 -2.59
CA ALA A 23 17.82 3.94 -2.62
C ALA A 23 18.76 2.82 -2.23
N GLU A 24 19.97 2.81 -2.76
CA GLU A 24 20.98 1.79 -2.45
C GLU A 24 21.39 1.80 -0.98
N ASN A 25 21.39 2.97 -0.36
CA ASN A 25 21.75 3.13 1.05
C ASN A 25 20.56 2.90 2.00
N ARG A 26 19.44 2.46 1.48
CA ARG A 26 18.27 2.09 2.23
C ARG A 26 18.06 0.57 2.09
N GLU A 27 16.93 0.13 1.54
CA GLU A 27 16.68 -1.30 1.35
C GLU A 27 17.18 -1.81 0.00
N GLY A 28 17.42 -0.90 -0.95
CA GLY A 28 17.86 -1.26 -2.29
C GLY A 28 16.80 -2.07 -3.05
N GLU A 29 15.53 -1.85 -2.74
CA GLU A 29 14.43 -2.60 -3.31
C GLU A 29 13.66 -1.79 -4.34
N THR A 30 13.06 -2.50 -5.29
CA THR A 30 12.15 -1.91 -6.27
C THR A 30 10.74 -2.39 -5.97
N ASP A 31 9.84 -1.44 -5.77
CA ASP A 31 8.43 -1.72 -5.52
C ASP A 31 7.63 -1.62 -6.82
N LEU A 32 6.68 -2.53 -7.00
CA LEU A 32 5.73 -2.47 -8.11
C LEU A 32 4.42 -1.90 -7.59
N LEU A 33 3.98 -0.80 -8.21
CA LEU A 33 2.79 -0.08 -7.81
C LEU A 33 1.76 -0.07 -8.94
N PHE A 34 0.51 -0.37 -8.60
CA PHE A 34 -0.63 -0.18 -9.49
C PHE A 34 -1.54 0.91 -8.92
N PRO A 35 -2.16 1.75 -9.77
CA PRO A 35 -3.24 2.61 -9.28
C PRO A 35 -4.35 1.74 -8.71
N ALA A 36 -4.90 2.13 -7.56
CA ALA A 36 -5.95 1.32 -6.91
C ALA A 36 -7.16 1.10 -7.82
N LEU A 37 -7.52 2.08 -8.62
CA LEU A 37 -8.63 1.97 -9.57
C LEU A 37 -8.37 0.95 -10.68
N SER A 38 -7.14 0.57 -10.90
CA SER A 38 -6.73 -0.41 -11.92
C SER A 38 -6.39 -1.77 -11.32
N ALA A 39 -6.68 -1.98 -10.04
CA ALA A 39 -6.36 -3.22 -9.32
C ALA A 39 -7.39 -4.31 -9.64
N ASP A 40 -7.42 -4.76 -10.89
CA ASP A 40 -8.24 -5.85 -11.35
C ASP A 40 -7.59 -7.21 -11.01
N PRO A 41 -8.25 -8.34 -11.27
CA PRO A 41 -7.65 -9.66 -10.99
C PRO A 41 -6.31 -9.90 -11.68
N ALA A 42 -6.10 -9.36 -12.88
CA ALA A 42 -4.84 -9.50 -13.58
C ALA A 42 -3.70 -8.74 -12.87
N ALA A 43 -3.97 -7.52 -12.43
CA ALA A 43 -3.01 -6.72 -11.66
C ALA A 43 -2.66 -7.41 -10.33
N MET A 44 -3.66 -7.91 -9.61
CA MET A 44 -3.45 -8.64 -8.36
C MET A 44 -2.62 -9.90 -8.57
N ARG A 45 -2.84 -10.60 -9.67
CA ARG A 45 -2.06 -11.79 -10.02
C ARG A 45 -0.60 -11.43 -10.26
N ARG A 46 -0.33 -10.36 -10.99
CA ARG A 46 1.04 -9.88 -11.23
C ARG A 46 1.73 -9.51 -9.93
N LEU A 47 1.05 -8.79 -9.04
CA LEU A 47 1.61 -8.41 -7.75
C LEU A 47 1.98 -9.64 -6.91
N ARG A 48 1.19 -10.69 -6.98
CA ARG A 48 1.45 -11.92 -6.21
C ARG A 48 2.49 -12.84 -6.85
N GLN A 49 2.52 -12.92 -8.17
CA GLN A 49 3.39 -13.86 -8.88
C GLN A 49 4.76 -13.30 -9.20
N GLU A 50 4.84 -12.00 -9.51
CA GLU A 50 6.08 -11.37 -9.96
C GLU A 50 6.85 -10.67 -8.82
N CYS A 51 6.20 -10.44 -7.69
CA CYS A 51 6.80 -9.75 -6.55
C CYS A 51 6.87 -10.68 -5.36
N GLY A 52 7.97 -10.61 -4.61
CA GLY A 52 8.19 -11.47 -3.45
C GLY A 52 7.91 -10.82 -2.10
N GLY A 53 7.47 -9.58 -2.10
CA GLY A 53 7.29 -8.81 -0.89
C GLY A 53 5.84 -8.77 -0.38
N LEU A 54 5.61 -7.85 0.53
CA LEU A 54 4.30 -7.62 1.12
C LEU A 54 3.39 -6.91 0.12
N LEU A 55 2.16 -7.39 0.00
CA LEU A 55 1.13 -6.72 -0.78
C LEU A 55 0.27 -5.88 0.15
N PHE A 56 0.19 -4.59 -0.11
CA PHE A 56 -0.62 -3.70 0.72
C PHE A 56 -1.21 -2.56 -0.13
N LEU A 57 -2.19 -1.87 0.46
CA LEU A 57 -2.84 -0.72 -0.15
C LEU A 57 -2.41 0.54 0.59
N ALA A 58 -1.85 1.51 -0.14
CA ALA A 58 -1.54 2.82 0.40
C ALA A 58 -2.71 3.76 0.12
N ILE A 59 -3.24 4.38 1.16
CA ILE A 59 -4.36 5.31 1.05
C ILE A 59 -4.05 6.59 1.81
N GLY A 60 -4.69 7.69 1.38
CA GLY A 60 -4.60 8.94 2.11
C GLY A 60 -5.42 8.91 3.40
N HIS A 61 -5.09 9.81 4.32
CA HIS A 61 -5.79 9.93 5.61
C HIS A 61 -7.30 10.08 5.45
N GLU A 62 -7.75 10.92 4.51
CA GLU A 62 -9.17 11.17 4.29
C GLU A 62 -9.93 9.93 3.85
N VAL A 63 -9.30 9.11 3.03
CA VAL A 63 -9.90 7.83 2.59
C VAL A 63 -10.00 6.87 3.78
N GLY A 64 -8.93 6.81 4.58
CA GLY A 64 -8.93 5.99 5.79
C GLY A 64 -10.05 6.37 6.75
N GLU A 65 -10.24 7.67 6.98
CA GLU A 65 -11.34 8.16 7.82
C GLU A 65 -12.71 7.79 7.27
N ALA A 66 -12.90 7.93 5.95
CA ALA A 66 -14.18 7.62 5.31
C ALA A 66 -14.57 6.14 5.48
N PHE A 67 -13.58 5.25 5.56
CA PHE A 67 -13.81 3.82 5.77
C PHE A 67 -13.75 3.41 7.24
N GLY A 68 -13.59 4.35 8.16
CA GLY A 68 -13.52 4.04 9.59
C GLY A 68 -12.26 3.30 10.00
N MET A 69 -11.15 3.53 9.31
CA MET A 69 -9.88 2.88 9.58
C MET A 69 -8.99 3.78 10.45
N PRO A 70 -8.83 3.48 11.75
CA PRO A 70 -7.92 4.24 12.60
C PRO A 70 -6.46 3.86 12.32
N TYR A 71 -5.54 4.73 12.72
CA TYR A 71 -4.12 4.39 12.70
C TYR A 71 -3.81 3.35 13.78
N LEU A 72 -2.86 2.48 13.49
CA LEU A 72 -2.46 1.44 14.44
C LEU A 72 -1.98 2.03 15.77
N GLN A 73 -1.24 3.13 15.71
CA GLN A 73 -0.76 3.82 16.91
C GLN A 73 -1.92 4.32 17.79
N ASP A 74 -3.05 4.72 17.19
CA ASP A 74 -4.23 5.16 17.93
C ASP A 74 -4.91 3.98 18.62
N LEU A 75 -4.89 2.82 17.99
CA LEU A 75 -5.39 1.58 18.59
C LEU A 75 -4.56 1.16 19.79
N HIS A 76 -3.24 1.35 19.74
CA HIS A 76 -2.35 1.09 20.87
C HIS A 76 -2.64 2.03 22.05
N ALA A 77 -2.95 3.29 21.75
CA ALA A 77 -3.26 4.29 22.78
C ALA A 77 -4.68 4.12 23.36
N ALA A 78 -5.58 3.46 22.64
CA ALA A 78 -6.98 3.25 23.04
C ALA A 78 -7.35 1.78 22.85
N PRO A 79 -6.98 0.90 23.80
CA PRO A 79 -7.22 -0.55 23.68
C PRO A 79 -8.66 -0.95 23.40
N ALA A 80 -9.64 -0.15 23.82
CA ALA A 80 -11.05 -0.42 23.55
C ALA A 80 -11.37 -0.46 22.06
N LEU A 81 -10.63 0.29 21.23
CA LEU A 81 -10.80 0.29 19.79
C LEU A 81 -10.31 -1.02 19.13
N LEU A 82 -9.35 -1.72 19.77
CA LEU A 82 -8.85 -2.99 19.27
C LEU A 82 -9.93 -4.06 19.26
N GLU A 83 -10.85 -4.03 20.21
CA GLU A 83 -11.94 -4.99 20.29
C GLU A 83 -12.91 -4.84 19.11
N GLU A 84 -13.01 -3.64 18.54
CA GLU A 84 -13.82 -3.37 17.37
C GLU A 84 -13.16 -3.79 16.06
N HIS A 85 -11.87 -4.12 16.12
CA HIS A 85 -11.06 -4.52 14.96
C HIS A 85 -10.37 -5.86 15.21
N PRO A 86 -11.09 -6.99 15.17
CA PRO A 86 -10.54 -8.29 15.57
C PRO A 86 -9.28 -8.70 14.81
N VAL A 87 -9.19 -8.37 13.54
CA VAL A 87 -8.02 -8.71 12.71
C VAL A 87 -6.78 -7.98 13.20
N LEU A 88 -6.90 -6.68 13.50
CA LEU A 88 -5.80 -5.87 14.04
C LEU A 88 -5.42 -6.35 15.44
N HIS A 89 -6.39 -6.71 16.26
CA HIS A 89 -6.15 -7.25 17.58
C HIS A 89 -5.30 -8.53 17.52
N LEU A 90 -5.66 -9.44 16.63
CA LEU A 90 -4.90 -10.68 16.41
C LEU A 90 -3.48 -10.39 15.90
N SER A 91 -3.32 -9.46 15.00
CA SER A 91 -2.00 -9.03 14.50
C SER A 91 -1.10 -8.55 15.62
N LEU A 92 -1.63 -7.75 16.52
CA LEU A 92 -0.87 -7.19 17.66
C LEU A 92 -0.49 -8.25 18.67
N ILE A 93 -1.34 -9.24 18.88
CA ILE A 93 -1.05 -10.35 19.79
C ILE A 93 0.10 -11.23 19.27
N HIS A 94 0.19 -11.40 17.96
CA HIS A 94 1.15 -12.30 17.34
C HIS A 94 2.44 -11.62 16.83
N ILE A 95 2.57 -10.34 17.02
CA ILE A 95 3.81 -9.61 16.75
C ILE A 95 4.77 -9.75 17.94
#